data_a0f587c05a6ef9e8cfc274cf53cd37d5
#
_entry.id   a0f587c05a6ef9e8cfc274cf53cd37d5
#
_cell.length_a   1.000
_cell.length_b   1.000
_cell.length_c   1.000
_cell.angle_alpha   90.00
_cell.angle_beta   90.00
_cell.angle_gamma   90.00
#
_symmetry.space_group_name_H-M   'P 1'
#
loop_
_entity.id
_entity.type
_entity.pdbx_description
1 polymer ?
#
loop_
_entity_poly.entity_id
_entity_poly.type
_entity_poly.pdbx_seq_one_letter_code
_entity_poly.pdbx_strand_id
1 'polypeptide(L)'
;MMAFEQATGAMRAVAIGLSMTAVLPMATLADTEADEAKLAQCGKDICAIIVSKKASGPDLSCDLTKTWQKDEIQKGADSTNLMWGLGSAKCSAKIKAKRLEIIAAVTAPEITFRLDKQSIACEIGSERYELRATMAPELTFKQGATTAVSLHMDNIHGAPLIKGVVWTAASLEENFGVLQKDMVREVNRFIKKECPKILSNTK
;
A
#
# COMPACT_ATOMS: atom_id res chain seq x y z
N MET A 1 -72.94 -20.00 15.40
CA MET A 1 -74.11 -19.13 15.18
C MET A 1 -73.61 -17.93 14.43
N MET A 2 -74.02 -17.87 13.17
CA MET A 2 -74.47 -16.70 12.42
C MET A 2 -73.39 -15.58 12.29
N ALA A 3 -72.79 -15.39 11.19
CA ALA A 3 -73.19 -15.02 9.82
C ALA A 3 -73.44 -13.53 9.65
N PHE A 4 -73.01 -13.07 8.50
CA PHE A 4 -73.34 -11.89 7.68
C PHE A 4 -72.19 -10.81 7.68
N GLU A 5 -71.48 -10.61 6.68
CA GLU A 5 -71.68 -10.37 5.22
C GLU A 5 -71.74 -8.87 4.86
N GLN A 6 -70.90 -8.53 3.90
CA GLN A 6 -71.02 -7.48 2.88
C GLN A 6 -70.78 -6.01 3.28
N ALA A 7 -70.22 -5.11 2.52
CA ALA A 7 -69.85 -5.08 1.10
C ALA A 7 -69.01 -3.84 0.80
N THR A 8 -68.20 -3.95 -0.22
CA THR A 8 -67.87 -2.97 -1.30
C THR A 8 -67.45 -1.53 -0.99
N GLY A 9 -66.28 -1.19 -1.49
CA GLY A 9 -65.84 0.17 -1.70
C GLY A 9 -64.48 0.24 -2.37
N ALA A 10 -64.45 0.06 -3.70
CA ALA A 10 -63.25 0.21 -4.50
C ALA A 10 -62.78 1.67 -4.54
N MET A 11 -61.56 1.92 -4.13
CA MET A 11 -60.82 3.10 -4.58
C MET A 11 -59.39 2.71 -4.90
N ARG A 12 -59.11 2.59 -6.21
CA ARG A 12 -57.79 2.43 -6.77
C ARG A 12 -56.99 3.73 -6.54
N ALA A 13 -56.10 3.74 -5.57
CA ALA A 13 -54.99 4.71 -5.51
C ALA A 13 -53.82 4.14 -6.23
N VAL A 14 -53.54 4.66 -7.43
CA VAL A 14 -52.30 4.42 -8.17
C VAL A 14 -51.19 5.17 -7.44
N ALA A 15 -50.49 4.48 -6.56
CA ALA A 15 -49.25 4.98 -6.02
C ALA A 15 -48.15 4.78 -7.08
N ILE A 16 -47.83 5.86 -7.80
CA ILE A 16 -46.60 5.95 -8.63
C ILE A 16 -45.46 5.97 -7.65
N GLY A 17 -44.94 4.81 -7.34
CA GLY A 17 -43.66 4.66 -6.59
C GLY A 17 -42.52 5.14 -7.50
N LEU A 18 -42.02 6.36 -7.29
CA LEU A 18 -40.72 6.77 -7.75
C LEU A 18 -39.69 5.89 -7.03
N SER A 19 -39.30 4.79 -7.66
CA SER A 19 -38.12 4.04 -7.27
C SER A 19 -36.89 4.91 -7.59
N MET A 20 -36.47 5.65 -6.60
CA MET A 20 -35.19 6.35 -6.61
C MET A 20 -34.10 5.26 -6.47
N THR A 21 -33.70 4.65 -7.58
CA THR A 21 -32.52 3.79 -7.64
C THR A 21 -31.33 4.66 -7.30
N ALA A 22 -30.87 4.58 -6.05
CA ALA A 22 -29.60 5.14 -5.63
C ALA A 22 -28.51 4.40 -6.41
N VAL A 23 -28.04 5.02 -7.49
CA VAL A 23 -26.82 4.59 -8.20
C VAL A 23 -25.67 4.93 -7.25
N LEU A 24 -25.32 3.98 -6.39
CA LEU A 24 -24.08 4.04 -5.64
C LEU A 24 -22.92 4.00 -6.65
N PRO A 25 -21.92 4.87 -6.52
CA PRO A 25 -20.77 4.86 -7.43
C PRO A 25 -20.01 3.53 -7.25
N MET A 26 -20.18 2.61 -8.20
CA MET A 26 -19.42 1.34 -8.27
C MET A 26 -17.92 1.54 -8.57
N ALA A 27 -17.49 2.79 -8.83
CA ALA A 27 -16.12 3.10 -9.23
C ALA A 27 -15.07 2.79 -8.15
N THR A 28 -15.41 2.84 -6.87
CA THR A 28 -14.44 2.71 -5.78
C THR A 28 -13.96 1.27 -5.53
N LEU A 29 -14.80 0.27 -5.77
CA LEU A 29 -14.43 -1.15 -5.56
C LEU A 29 -13.54 -1.67 -6.70
N ALA A 30 -13.85 -1.32 -7.94
CA ALA A 30 -13.07 -1.74 -9.11
C ALA A 30 -11.64 -1.18 -9.10
N ASP A 31 -11.45 0.08 -8.65
CA ASP A 31 -10.12 0.69 -8.53
C ASP A 31 -9.26 -0.03 -7.48
N THR A 32 -9.87 -0.43 -6.36
CA THR A 32 -9.15 -1.14 -5.29
C THR A 32 -8.68 -2.53 -5.74
N GLU A 33 -9.51 -3.29 -6.44
CA GLU A 33 -9.13 -4.61 -6.99
C GLU A 33 -8.00 -4.50 -8.02
N ALA A 34 -8.06 -3.49 -8.90
CA ALA A 34 -7.01 -3.25 -9.88
C ALA A 34 -5.67 -2.87 -9.24
N ASP A 35 -5.70 -2.06 -8.19
CA ASP A 35 -4.50 -1.64 -7.45
C ASP A 35 -3.91 -2.83 -6.66
N GLU A 36 -4.73 -3.67 -6.05
CA GLU A 36 -4.30 -4.91 -5.38
C GLU A 36 -3.70 -5.91 -6.38
N ALA A 37 -4.28 -6.05 -7.56
CA ALA A 37 -3.75 -6.92 -8.61
C ALA A 37 -2.35 -6.45 -9.08
N LYS A 38 -2.13 -5.15 -9.26
CA LYS A 38 -0.81 -4.59 -9.60
C LYS A 38 0.21 -4.84 -8.48
N LEU A 39 -0.18 -4.65 -7.22
CA LEU A 39 0.68 -4.92 -6.08
C LEU A 39 1.06 -6.41 -6.00
N ALA A 40 0.09 -7.30 -6.19
CA ALA A 40 0.32 -8.74 -6.23
C ALA A 40 1.23 -9.15 -7.40
N GLN A 41 1.05 -8.56 -8.59
CA GLN A 41 1.91 -8.83 -9.74
C GLN A 41 3.36 -8.37 -9.47
N CYS A 42 3.56 -7.17 -8.94
CA CYS A 42 4.89 -6.69 -8.54
C CYS A 42 5.54 -7.64 -7.52
N GLY A 43 4.77 -8.12 -6.54
CA GLY A 43 5.22 -9.13 -5.59
C GLY A 43 5.68 -10.42 -6.27
N LYS A 44 4.97 -10.90 -7.29
CA LYS A 44 5.38 -12.08 -8.09
C LYS A 44 6.67 -11.81 -8.85
N ASP A 45 6.78 -10.65 -9.49
CA ASP A 45 7.94 -10.31 -10.32
C ASP A 45 9.22 -10.22 -9.50
N ILE A 46 9.19 -9.54 -8.35
CA ILE A 46 10.36 -9.47 -7.45
C ILE A 46 10.68 -10.84 -6.84
N CYS A 47 9.69 -11.64 -6.47
CA CYS A 47 9.90 -12.99 -5.95
C CYS A 47 10.51 -13.92 -7.01
N ALA A 48 10.09 -13.80 -8.27
CA ALA A 48 10.68 -14.55 -9.37
C ALA A 48 12.17 -14.22 -9.56
N ILE A 49 12.57 -12.95 -9.40
CA ILE A 49 13.98 -12.53 -9.45
C ILE A 49 14.75 -13.13 -8.27
N ILE A 50 14.24 -12.96 -7.05
CA ILE A 50 14.89 -13.40 -5.79
C ILE A 50 15.10 -14.92 -5.78
N VAL A 51 14.10 -15.70 -6.17
CA VAL A 51 14.14 -17.17 -6.08
C VAL A 51 14.92 -17.77 -7.25
N SER A 52 14.71 -17.29 -8.47
CA SER A 52 15.40 -17.85 -9.66
C SER A 52 16.87 -17.46 -9.71
N LYS A 53 17.23 -16.29 -9.22
CA LYS A 53 18.59 -15.70 -9.29
C LYS A 53 19.16 -15.66 -10.70
N LYS A 54 18.31 -15.68 -11.72
CA LYS A 54 18.72 -15.62 -13.12
C LYS A 54 19.11 -14.20 -13.49
N ALA A 55 20.34 -14.02 -13.99
CA ALA A 55 20.84 -12.73 -14.44
C ALA A 55 20.09 -12.19 -15.67
N SER A 56 19.60 -13.09 -16.53
CA SER A 56 18.85 -12.73 -17.73
C SER A 56 17.39 -12.42 -17.42
N GLY A 57 16.83 -11.44 -18.10
CA GLY A 57 15.43 -11.00 -17.97
C GLY A 57 15.31 -9.51 -17.71
N PRO A 58 14.09 -8.97 -17.70
CA PRO A 58 13.84 -7.55 -17.49
C PRO A 58 14.20 -7.12 -16.06
N ASP A 59 14.53 -5.85 -15.91
CA ASP A 59 14.60 -5.19 -14.61
C ASP A 59 13.22 -5.10 -13.97
N LEU A 60 13.16 -4.94 -12.65
CA LEU A 60 11.91 -4.71 -11.94
C LEU A 60 11.37 -3.33 -12.28
N SER A 61 10.09 -3.28 -12.67
CA SER A 61 9.37 -2.02 -12.88
C SER A 61 7.91 -2.21 -12.45
N CYS A 62 7.52 -1.54 -11.38
CA CYS A 62 6.18 -1.63 -10.80
C CYS A 62 5.54 -0.25 -10.72
N ASP A 63 4.28 -0.15 -11.14
CA ASP A 63 3.43 1.02 -10.93
C ASP A 63 2.39 0.65 -9.87
N LEU A 64 2.61 1.13 -8.65
CA LEU A 64 1.90 0.70 -7.46
C LEU A 64 0.98 1.79 -6.95
N THR A 65 -0.20 1.39 -6.51
CA THR A 65 -1.10 2.21 -5.71
C THR A 65 -1.55 1.40 -4.51
N LYS A 66 -1.55 2.01 -3.33
CA LYS A 66 -2.04 1.39 -2.10
C LYS A 66 -2.87 2.39 -1.32
N THR A 67 -4.03 1.93 -0.88
CA THR A 67 -4.88 2.67 0.05
C THR A 67 -4.77 2.04 1.44
N TRP A 68 -4.46 2.87 2.41
CA TRP A 68 -4.52 2.52 3.84
C TRP A 68 -5.73 3.19 4.47
N GLN A 69 -6.49 2.42 5.22
CA GLN A 69 -7.59 2.96 5.99
C GLN A 69 -7.06 3.68 7.25
N LYS A 70 -7.87 4.59 7.79
CA LYS A 70 -7.49 5.38 8.97
C LYS A 70 -7.00 4.51 10.14
N ASP A 71 -7.70 3.42 10.41
CA ASP A 71 -7.40 2.51 11.51
C ASP A 71 -6.11 1.69 11.26
N GLU A 72 -5.79 1.37 10.01
CA GLU A 72 -4.54 0.72 9.65
C GLU A 72 -3.35 1.65 9.91
N ILE A 73 -3.47 2.93 9.50
CA ILE A 73 -2.43 3.93 9.73
C ILE A 73 -2.27 4.19 11.22
N GLN A 74 -3.39 4.33 11.95
CA GLN A 74 -3.34 4.57 13.40
C GLN A 74 -2.66 3.41 14.14
N LYS A 75 -2.96 2.16 13.81
CA LYS A 75 -2.26 0.98 14.38
C LYS A 75 -0.76 1.01 14.14
N GLY A 76 -0.33 1.44 12.94
CA GLY A 76 1.09 1.65 12.65
C GLY A 76 1.69 2.80 13.46
N ALA A 77 0.95 3.89 13.63
CA ALA A 77 1.37 5.07 14.36
C ALA A 77 1.41 4.87 15.89
N ASP A 78 0.56 4.01 16.45
CA ASP A 78 0.49 3.71 17.88
C ASP A 78 1.83 3.21 18.43
N SER A 79 2.59 2.46 17.62
CA SER A 79 3.92 1.98 17.99
C SER A 79 4.96 3.11 18.16
N THR A 80 4.67 4.28 17.60
CA THR A 80 5.56 5.45 17.60
C THR A 80 5.03 6.61 18.44
N ASN A 81 3.91 6.43 19.14
CA ASN A 81 3.19 7.49 19.87
C ASN A 81 2.75 8.67 18.96
N LEU A 82 2.60 8.42 17.66
CA LEU A 82 2.07 9.40 16.71
C LEU A 82 0.56 9.27 16.62
N MET A 83 -0.15 10.40 16.70
CA MET A 83 -1.59 10.43 16.48
C MET A 83 -1.88 10.72 15.00
N TRP A 84 -2.56 9.78 14.33
CA TRP A 84 -3.02 9.96 12.95
C TRP A 84 -4.48 10.46 12.93
N GLY A 85 -4.64 11.77 12.78
CA GLY A 85 -5.95 12.42 12.71
C GLY A 85 -6.51 12.67 11.30
N LEU A 86 -5.77 12.28 10.24
CA LEU A 86 -6.00 12.78 8.88
C LEU A 86 -6.92 11.90 8.01
N GLY A 87 -7.34 10.74 8.47
CA GLY A 87 -8.19 9.82 7.71
C GLY A 87 -7.40 8.77 6.91
N SER A 88 -7.97 8.27 5.81
CA SER A 88 -7.30 7.32 4.92
C SER A 88 -6.21 7.99 4.08
N ALA A 89 -5.27 7.20 3.57
CA ALA A 89 -4.24 7.68 2.64
C ALA A 89 -4.17 6.76 1.43
N LYS A 90 -4.27 7.31 0.23
CA LYS A 90 -4.04 6.60 -1.04
C LYS A 90 -2.73 7.11 -1.63
N CYS A 91 -1.72 6.25 -1.71
CA CYS A 91 -0.41 6.61 -2.26
C CYS A 91 -0.08 5.80 -3.51
N SER A 92 0.56 6.44 -4.46
CA SER A 92 1.11 5.82 -5.66
C SER A 92 2.61 6.02 -5.74
N ALA A 93 3.31 5.02 -6.27
CA ALA A 93 4.75 5.05 -6.50
C ALA A 93 5.12 4.22 -7.71
N LYS A 94 6.13 4.69 -8.48
CA LYS A 94 6.76 3.90 -9.55
C LYS A 94 8.08 3.38 -9.04
N ILE A 95 8.14 2.07 -8.78
CA ILE A 95 9.34 1.41 -8.25
C ILE A 95 10.13 0.81 -9.40
N LYS A 96 11.41 1.16 -9.48
CA LYS A 96 12.35 0.58 -10.44
C LYS A 96 13.58 0.06 -9.71
N ALA A 97 14.02 -1.14 -10.08
CA ALA A 97 15.23 -1.72 -9.54
C ALA A 97 15.90 -2.63 -10.58
N LYS A 98 17.22 -2.57 -10.66
CA LYS A 98 17.95 -3.44 -11.58
C LYS A 98 17.95 -4.88 -11.07
N ARG A 99 17.64 -5.79 -11.98
CA ARG A 99 17.60 -7.23 -11.70
C ARG A 99 18.87 -7.73 -11.01
N LEU A 100 20.03 -7.34 -11.54
CA LEU A 100 21.32 -7.78 -11.01
C LEU A 100 21.58 -7.26 -9.59
N GLU A 101 21.12 -6.05 -9.26
CA GLU A 101 21.26 -5.48 -7.93
C GLU A 101 20.35 -6.22 -6.92
N ILE A 102 19.13 -6.60 -7.32
CA ILE A 102 18.25 -7.43 -6.49
C ILE A 102 18.88 -8.80 -6.22
N ILE A 103 19.48 -9.43 -7.25
CA ILE A 103 20.15 -10.73 -7.10
C ILE A 103 21.36 -10.57 -6.17
N ALA A 104 22.18 -9.53 -6.35
CA ALA A 104 23.32 -9.27 -5.50
C ALA A 104 22.90 -9.07 -4.03
N ALA A 105 21.79 -8.36 -3.78
CA ALA A 105 21.27 -8.15 -2.44
C ALA A 105 20.99 -9.46 -1.68
N VAL A 106 20.51 -10.50 -2.36
CA VAL A 106 20.17 -11.78 -1.74
C VAL A 106 21.27 -12.87 -1.85
N THR A 107 22.38 -12.59 -2.55
CA THR A 107 23.44 -13.58 -2.77
C THR A 107 24.80 -13.16 -2.25
N ALA A 108 25.10 -11.86 -2.18
CA ALA A 108 26.37 -11.37 -1.69
C ALA A 108 26.53 -11.64 -0.17
N PRO A 109 27.76 -11.86 0.31
CA PRO A 109 28.04 -12.02 1.75
C PRO A 109 27.60 -10.81 2.55
N GLU A 110 27.87 -9.61 2.05
CA GLU A 110 27.43 -8.32 2.58
C GLU A 110 27.30 -7.31 1.44
N ILE A 111 26.21 -6.57 1.42
CA ILE A 111 25.96 -5.53 0.42
C ILE A 111 24.98 -4.50 0.95
N THR A 112 25.17 -3.25 0.58
CA THR A 112 24.15 -2.19 0.71
C THR A 112 23.49 -1.97 -0.64
N PHE A 113 22.22 -2.32 -0.72
CA PHE A 113 21.36 -2.15 -1.88
C PHE A 113 20.65 -0.79 -1.79
N ARG A 114 20.86 0.06 -2.77
CA ARG A 114 20.26 1.39 -2.85
C ARG A 114 19.34 1.45 -4.05
N LEU A 115 18.11 1.83 -3.81
CA LEU A 115 17.20 2.19 -4.89
C LEU A 115 17.43 3.63 -5.30
N ASP A 116 17.36 3.89 -6.60
CA ASP A 116 17.29 5.25 -7.11
C ASP A 116 16.11 6.01 -6.49
N LYS A 117 16.13 7.34 -6.57
CA LYS A 117 15.03 8.17 -6.06
C LYS A 117 13.70 7.80 -6.73
N GLN A 118 12.73 7.42 -5.93
CA GLN A 118 11.38 7.06 -6.35
C GLN A 118 10.43 8.20 -5.99
N SER A 119 9.60 8.61 -6.94
CA SER A 119 8.55 9.61 -6.68
C SER A 119 7.35 8.94 -6.02
N ILE A 120 6.86 9.55 -4.95
CA ILE A 120 5.64 9.15 -4.24
C ILE A 120 4.65 10.28 -4.33
N ALA A 121 3.39 9.95 -4.63
CA ALA A 121 2.27 10.89 -4.57
C ALA A 121 1.16 10.27 -3.72
N CYS A 122 0.65 11.01 -2.75
CA CYS A 122 -0.42 10.57 -1.88
C CYS A 122 -1.56 11.57 -1.85
N GLU A 123 -2.79 11.05 -1.78
CA GLU A 123 -4.00 11.77 -1.40
C GLU A 123 -4.37 11.36 0.03
N ILE A 124 -4.54 12.31 0.94
CA ILE A 124 -4.72 12.06 2.37
C ILE A 124 -6.02 12.69 2.85
N GLY A 125 -6.82 11.89 3.55
CA GLY A 125 -8.08 12.30 4.16
C GLY A 125 -9.21 12.52 3.17
N SER A 126 -10.40 12.86 3.71
CA SER A 126 -11.59 13.17 2.91
C SER A 126 -11.45 14.44 2.06
N GLU A 127 -10.63 15.38 2.50
CA GLU A 127 -10.34 16.62 1.77
C GLU A 127 -9.27 16.44 0.68
N ARG A 128 -8.74 15.22 0.52
CA ARG A 128 -7.73 14.85 -0.49
C ARG A 128 -6.52 15.78 -0.48
N TYR A 129 -5.94 15.98 0.69
CA TYR A 129 -4.68 16.71 0.78
C TYR A 129 -3.60 16.00 -0.03
N GLU A 130 -3.04 16.71 -1.00
CA GLU A 130 -1.92 16.17 -1.78
C GLU A 130 -0.63 16.19 -0.96
N LEU A 131 0.10 15.08 -1.04
CA LEU A 131 1.48 14.96 -0.60
C LEU A 131 2.31 14.41 -1.75
N ARG A 132 3.42 15.04 -2.06
CA ARG A 132 4.43 14.54 -3.01
C ARG A 132 5.78 14.53 -2.33
N ALA A 133 6.53 13.46 -2.51
CA ALA A 133 7.88 13.33 -1.97
C ALA A 133 8.73 12.48 -2.91
N THR A 134 10.04 12.54 -2.73
CA THR A 134 10.96 11.55 -3.29
C THR A 134 11.53 10.71 -2.16
N MET A 135 11.65 9.41 -2.38
CA MET A 135 12.20 8.46 -1.43
C MET A 135 13.32 7.65 -2.09
N ALA A 136 14.43 7.49 -1.41
CA ALA A 136 15.55 6.65 -1.81
C ALA A 136 15.80 5.59 -0.74
N PRO A 137 15.16 4.40 -0.83
CA PRO A 137 15.37 3.33 0.14
C PRO A 137 16.80 2.76 0.03
N GLU A 138 17.39 2.52 1.19
CA GLU A 138 18.66 1.84 1.33
C GLU A 138 18.50 0.64 2.27
N LEU A 139 18.93 -0.54 1.83
CA LEU A 139 18.83 -1.78 2.58
C LEU A 139 20.20 -2.44 2.68
N THR A 140 20.65 -2.73 3.88
CA THR A 140 21.88 -3.51 4.09
C THR A 140 21.52 -4.97 4.27
N PHE A 141 22.16 -5.83 3.47
CA PHE A 141 22.02 -7.27 3.51
C PHE A 141 23.30 -7.93 4.00
N LYS A 142 23.16 -8.96 4.83
CA LYS A 142 24.24 -9.88 5.23
C LYS A 142 23.74 -11.31 5.02
N GLN A 143 24.47 -12.07 4.21
CA GLN A 143 24.11 -13.47 3.88
C GLN A 143 22.65 -13.62 3.41
N GLY A 144 22.18 -12.70 2.58
CA GLY A 144 20.82 -12.70 2.03
C GLY A 144 19.72 -12.33 3.03
N ALA A 145 20.05 -11.84 4.21
CA ALA A 145 19.11 -11.32 5.18
C ALA A 145 19.31 -9.82 5.35
N THR A 146 18.22 -9.05 5.34
CA THR A 146 18.25 -7.62 5.64
C THR A 146 18.61 -7.40 7.10
N THR A 147 19.57 -6.52 7.35
CA THR A 147 20.03 -6.15 8.70
C THR A 147 19.76 -4.68 9.04
N ALA A 148 19.64 -3.83 8.02
CA ALA A 148 19.26 -2.43 8.20
C ALA A 148 18.41 -1.96 7.01
N VAL A 149 17.50 -1.02 7.27
CA VAL A 149 16.70 -0.31 6.28
C VAL A 149 16.69 1.16 6.64
N SER A 150 16.97 2.01 5.67
CA SER A 150 16.85 3.48 5.80
C SER A 150 16.01 4.02 4.67
N LEU A 151 15.14 4.97 4.98
CA LEU A 151 14.31 5.66 4.00
C LEU A 151 14.74 7.12 3.95
N HIS A 152 15.47 7.48 2.91
CA HIS A 152 15.85 8.88 2.70
C HIS A 152 14.72 9.58 1.95
N MET A 153 14.06 10.52 2.60
CA MET A 153 12.96 11.30 2.02
C MET A 153 13.41 12.72 1.71
N ASP A 154 13.19 13.13 0.47
CA ASP A 154 13.50 14.47 -0.03
C ASP A 154 12.26 15.10 -0.69
N ASN A 155 12.35 16.41 -0.98
CA ASN A 155 11.38 17.14 -1.79
C ASN A 155 9.93 16.94 -1.33
N ILE A 156 9.69 17.06 -0.01
CA ILE A 156 8.36 16.91 0.56
C ILE A 156 7.52 18.16 0.24
N HIS A 157 6.50 17.99 -0.59
CA HIS A 157 5.55 19.01 -1.00
C HIS A 157 4.13 18.62 -0.58
N GLY A 158 3.38 19.55 -0.04
CA GLY A 158 2.00 19.32 0.40
C GLY A 158 1.50 20.43 1.33
N ALA A 159 0.28 20.28 1.83
CA ALA A 159 -0.27 21.20 2.83
C ALA A 159 0.64 21.25 4.08
N PRO A 160 0.75 22.41 4.75
CA PRO A 160 1.65 22.57 5.89
C PRO A 160 1.44 21.52 7.00
N LEU A 161 0.17 21.18 7.29
CA LEU A 161 -0.18 20.16 8.27
C LEU A 161 0.39 18.78 7.89
N ILE A 162 0.22 18.37 6.63
CA ILE A 162 0.71 17.10 6.12
C ILE A 162 2.24 17.06 6.12
N LYS A 163 2.87 18.14 5.65
CA LYS A 163 4.33 18.26 5.67
C LYS A 163 4.89 18.11 7.09
N GLY A 164 4.24 18.74 8.07
CA GLY A 164 4.65 18.64 9.48
C GLY A 164 4.64 17.20 10.00
N VAL A 165 3.56 16.45 9.73
CA VAL A 165 3.43 15.04 10.16
C VAL A 165 4.48 14.17 9.48
N VAL A 166 4.64 14.29 8.15
CA VAL A 166 5.60 13.49 7.38
C VAL A 166 7.04 13.82 7.78
N TRP A 167 7.36 15.10 7.97
CA TRP A 167 8.69 15.53 8.43
C TRP A 167 9.02 14.99 9.82
N THR A 168 8.04 15.03 10.74
CA THR A 168 8.21 14.46 12.08
C THR A 168 8.47 12.96 12.02
N ALA A 169 7.70 12.21 11.23
CA ALA A 169 7.89 10.77 11.06
C ALA A 169 9.26 10.46 10.44
N ALA A 170 9.66 11.19 9.39
CA ALA A 170 10.96 11.02 8.74
C ALA A 170 12.12 11.35 9.72
N SER A 171 12.00 12.41 10.51
CA SER A 171 13.02 12.78 11.49
C SER A 171 13.14 11.78 12.64
N LEU A 172 12.03 11.17 13.07
CA LEU A 172 12.04 10.11 14.07
C LEU A 172 12.73 8.85 13.53
N GLU A 173 12.48 8.49 12.27
CA GLU A 173 13.15 7.36 11.63
C GLU A 173 14.65 7.63 11.49
N GLU A 174 15.04 8.79 10.97
CA GLU A 174 16.43 9.14 10.70
C GLU A 174 17.28 9.23 11.99
N ASN A 175 16.71 9.77 13.06
CA ASN A 175 17.45 9.98 14.32
C ASN A 175 17.36 8.79 15.28
N PHE A 176 16.27 8.02 15.26
CA PHE A 176 16.00 6.98 16.26
C PHE A 176 15.76 5.59 15.66
N GLY A 177 15.63 5.44 14.33
CA GLY A 177 15.37 4.16 13.66
C GLY A 177 14.11 3.46 14.19
N VAL A 178 13.08 4.22 14.52
CA VAL A 178 11.87 3.72 15.19
C VAL A 178 11.17 2.62 14.37
N LEU A 179 11.11 2.79 13.04
CA LEU A 179 10.50 1.84 12.13
C LEU A 179 11.49 0.79 11.60
N GLN A 180 12.79 0.99 11.80
CA GLN A 180 13.83 0.15 11.19
C GLN A 180 13.68 -1.33 11.53
N LYS A 181 13.43 -1.68 12.79
CA LYS A 181 13.29 -3.08 13.23
C LYS A 181 12.10 -3.76 12.56
N ASP A 182 11.00 -3.04 12.44
CA ASP A 182 9.78 -3.56 11.81
C ASP A 182 9.99 -3.73 10.31
N MET A 183 10.58 -2.75 9.64
CA MET A 183 10.92 -2.85 8.22
C MET A 183 11.89 -4.00 7.94
N VAL A 184 12.94 -4.16 8.70
CA VAL A 184 13.88 -5.29 8.60
C VAL A 184 13.16 -6.62 8.75
N ARG A 185 12.26 -6.74 9.74
CA ARG A 185 11.46 -7.96 9.97
C ARG A 185 10.55 -8.26 8.78
N GLU A 186 9.85 -7.25 8.28
CA GLU A 186 8.91 -7.42 7.17
C GLU A 186 9.62 -7.77 5.85
N VAL A 187 10.74 -7.12 5.53
CA VAL A 187 11.54 -7.46 4.35
C VAL A 187 12.05 -8.91 4.44
N ASN A 188 12.58 -9.31 5.60
CA ASN A 188 13.03 -10.68 5.81
C ASN A 188 11.88 -11.70 5.74
N ARG A 189 10.69 -11.36 6.27
CA ARG A 189 9.49 -12.19 6.17
C ARG A 189 9.08 -12.35 4.71
N PHE A 190 9.05 -11.25 3.95
CA PHE A 190 8.71 -11.28 2.54
C PHE A 190 9.65 -12.19 1.75
N ILE A 191 10.96 -12.00 1.88
CA ILE A 191 11.97 -12.80 1.15
C ILE A 191 11.89 -14.28 1.53
N LYS A 192 11.82 -14.60 2.82
CA LYS A 192 11.98 -15.97 3.32
C LYS A 192 10.68 -16.76 3.38
N LYS A 193 9.54 -16.11 3.58
CA LYS A 193 8.25 -16.78 3.79
C LYS A 193 7.25 -16.53 2.69
N GLU A 194 7.08 -15.27 2.27
CA GLU A 194 6.03 -14.93 1.32
C GLU A 194 6.44 -15.25 -0.12
N CYS A 195 7.68 -14.97 -0.54
CA CYS A 195 8.13 -15.28 -1.89
C CYS A 195 7.98 -16.75 -2.28
N PRO A 196 8.36 -17.73 -1.44
CA PRO A 196 8.12 -19.16 -1.76
C PRO A 196 6.63 -19.47 -1.94
N LYS A 197 5.75 -18.93 -1.10
CA LYS A 197 4.29 -19.13 -1.19
C LYS A 197 3.70 -18.52 -2.44
N ILE A 198 4.07 -17.26 -2.75
CA ILE A 198 3.59 -16.55 -3.94
C ILE A 198 3.88 -17.37 -5.20
N LEU A 199 5.08 -17.96 -5.31
CA LEU A 199 5.47 -18.75 -6.47
C LEU A 199 4.87 -20.16 -6.49
N SER A 200 4.59 -20.76 -5.33
CA SER A 200 3.93 -22.08 -5.27
C SER A 200 2.46 -22.02 -5.70
N ASN A 201 1.77 -20.93 -5.43
CA ASN A 201 0.36 -20.72 -5.79
C ASN A 201 0.16 -20.32 -7.27
N THR A 202 1.24 -20.20 -8.04
CA THR A 202 1.20 -19.80 -9.46
C THR A 202 1.38 -21.01 -10.39
N LYS A 203 1.52 -22.21 -9.84
CA LYS A 203 1.52 -23.48 -10.58
C LYS A 203 0.11 -24.07 -10.62
#